data_03dcbdf9fa4647cf648ecceb02236ab0
#
_entry.id   03dcbdf9fa4647cf648ecceb02236ab0
#
_cell.length_a   1.000
_cell.length_b   1.000
_cell.length_c   1.000
_cell.angle_alpha   90.00
_cell.angle_beta   90.00
_cell.angle_gamma   90.00
#
_symmetry.space_group_name_H-M   'P 1'
#
loop_
_entity.id
_entity.type
_entity.pdbx_description
1 polymer ?
#
loop_
_entity_poly.entity_id
_entity_poly.type
_entity_poly.pdbx_seq_one_letter_code
_entity_poly.pdbx_strand_id
1 'polypeptide(L)'
;MKWFAVILGCLSFQAQAQCEFTEVSIQTSTDEWGDEMSWTLYQSVDWSAAPLPLASFQGQFDETTSSQTLCLEDGCYFFSVSDSWGDGWNGGEISCSPALEGFMEPFTLDDGYEGYLAFQVGDGMCDTSLPGCTDPNALNPVQGANFDDGSCVYLETFVYEDNSGTIERQYIYYHPESAPAECPLVFVFHGYTGSAADIMEYSDFNAIADNFGFAVCYPQGSLDSYGNAFFNVGYEFQFNENVDDLAFTLALKNHLQATHSLDESAVYATGMSNGGDFCYLLACQASDVFQAVAPVSGMIMQDIMDACNPSSSTNILEIHGTNDDVTYYDGDPTNQDGWGAYPSIPETMSFFADLYQLTDEGTVELPDLDSTDGSEVEVSAWSNEAQCPRVELFKVVGGGHDWPGAWGNMDVNASLVAWDFFDRTCNSGLPLSVESVAPQGVSTIQGTWDILGRDCSPNTPGQLLIQRFSNGQVRKVVRLSE
;
A
#
# COMPACT_ATOMS: atom_id res chain seq x y z
N MET A 1 -11.41 67.16 44.31
CA MET A 1 -10.75 66.91 43.01
C MET A 1 -11.17 65.55 42.52
N LYS A 2 -12.08 65.51 41.53
CA LYS A 2 -12.53 64.25 40.88
C LYS A 2 -11.74 64.08 39.62
N TRP A 3 -11.00 62.98 39.51
CA TRP A 3 -10.32 62.58 38.29
C TRP A 3 -11.27 61.73 37.44
N PHE A 4 -11.56 62.19 36.22
CA PHE A 4 -12.25 61.39 35.18
C PHE A 4 -11.18 60.61 34.44
N ALA A 5 -11.28 59.26 34.48
CA ALA A 5 -10.52 58.37 33.60
C ALA A 5 -11.28 58.22 32.27
N VAL A 6 -10.70 58.70 31.21
CA VAL A 6 -11.19 58.48 29.84
C VAL A 6 -10.65 57.11 29.39
N ILE A 7 -11.53 56.12 29.25
CA ILE A 7 -11.21 54.82 28.65
C ILE A 7 -11.27 55.01 27.11
N LEU A 8 -10.11 55.09 26.45
CA LEU A 8 -10.00 54.94 25.00
C LEU A 8 -10.19 53.45 24.69
N GLY A 9 -11.35 53.10 24.15
CA GLY A 9 -11.58 51.79 23.55
C GLY A 9 -10.82 51.70 22.22
N CYS A 10 -9.77 50.91 22.15
CA CYS A 10 -9.19 50.46 20.87
C CYS A 10 -10.18 49.52 20.20
N LEU A 11 -10.92 50.04 19.24
CA LEU A 11 -11.60 49.20 18.26
C LEU A 11 -10.52 48.65 17.32
N SER A 12 -10.11 47.40 17.53
CA SER A 12 -9.35 46.65 16.55
C SER A 12 -10.26 46.35 15.36
N PHE A 13 -10.20 47.16 14.33
CA PHE A 13 -10.67 46.76 13.01
C PHE A 13 -9.74 45.65 12.52
N GLN A 14 -10.20 44.38 12.59
CA GLN A 14 -9.64 43.37 11.75
C GLN A 14 -10.06 43.73 10.31
N ALA A 15 -9.15 44.25 9.54
CA ALA A 15 -9.32 44.38 8.09
C ALA A 15 -9.37 42.91 7.57
N GLN A 16 -10.53 42.42 7.26
CA GLN A 16 -10.65 41.24 6.36
C GLN A 16 -9.97 41.66 5.05
N ALA A 17 -8.94 40.94 4.66
CA ALA A 17 -8.34 41.12 3.35
C ALA A 17 -9.48 40.86 2.33
N GLN A 18 -9.82 41.86 1.55
CA GLN A 18 -10.85 41.76 0.52
C GLN A 18 -10.30 40.83 -0.57
N CYS A 19 -11.05 39.81 -0.96
CA CYS A 19 -10.67 38.92 -2.06
C CYS A 19 -10.57 39.77 -3.35
N GLU A 20 -9.42 39.76 -4.00
CA GLU A 20 -9.18 40.49 -5.26
C GLU A 20 -9.66 39.68 -6.47
N PHE A 21 -10.00 38.38 -6.28
CA PHE A 21 -10.44 37.42 -7.28
C PHE A 21 -11.86 36.94 -6.99
N THR A 22 -12.24 35.78 -7.48
CA THR A 22 -13.55 35.20 -7.21
C THR A 22 -13.55 34.51 -5.83
N GLU A 23 -14.40 35.01 -4.95
CA GLU A 23 -14.64 34.37 -3.65
C GLU A 23 -15.56 33.16 -3.85
N VAL A 24 -15.07 31.97 -3.51
CA VAL A 24 -15.77 30.71 -3.62
C VAL A 24 -15.88 30.07 -2.24
N SER A 25 -17.08 29.79 -1.80
CA SER A 25 -17.34 29.01 -0.59
C SER A 25 -17.63 27.56 -0.98
N ILE A 26 -16.78 26.65 -0.53
CA ILE A 26 -16.92 25.20 -0.70
C ILE A 26 -17.56 24.67 0.57
N GLN A 27 -18.68 24.00 0.44
CA GLN A 27 -19.36 23.33 1.53
C GLN A 27 -19.24 21.81 1.33
N THR A 28 -18.80 21.12 2.36
CA THR A 28 -18.73 19.65 2.42
C THR A 28 -19.68 19.17 3.49
N SER A 29 -20.55 18.23 3.15
CA SER A 29 -21.38 17.50 4.06
C SER A 29 -21.00 16.02 4.05
N THR A 30 -20.85 15.45 5.23
CA THR A 30 -20.73 14.00 5.42
C THR A 30 -22.07 13.45 5.83
N ASP A 31 -22.41 12.24 5.41
CA ASP A 31 -23.56 11.48 5.88
C ASP A 31 -23.07 10.27 6.70
N GLU A 32 -23.43 9.03 6.38
CA GLU A 32 -22.85 7.84 7.00
C GLU A 32 -21.39 7.67 6.54
N TRP A 33 -20.51 7.17 7.42
CA TRP A 33 -19.08 6.90 7.15
C TRP A 33 -18.26 8.15 6.74
N GLY A 34 -18.51 9.26 7.41
CA GLY A 34 -17.86 10.53 7.07
C GLY A 34 -16.33 10.55 7.19
N ASP A 35 -15.73 9.63 7.92
CA ASP A 35 -14.28 9.46 8.06
C ASP A 35 -13.62 8.82 6.83
N GLU A 36 -14.40 8.22 5.94
CA GLU A 36 -13.92 7.66 4.67
C GLU A 36 -13.72 8.72 3.58
N MET A 37 -14.44 9.84 3.71
CA MET A 37 -14.43 10.93 2.71
C MET A 37 -13.20 11.80 2.79
N SER A 38 -12.56 12.05 1.66
CA SER A 38 -11.58 13.12 1.54
C SER A 38 -11.60 13.79 0.17
N TRP A 39 -11.07 15.02 0.12
CA TRP A 39 -10.82 15.68 -1.15
C TRP A 39 -9.67 16.68 -1.06
N THR A 40 -9.02 16.90 -2.20
CA THR A 40 -8.01 17.94 -2.38
C THR A 40 -8.32 18.77 -3.63
N LEU A 41 -8.31 20.08 -3.49
CA LEU A 41 -8.51 21.03 -4.58
C LEU A 41 -7.17 21.44 -5.18
N TYR A 42 -7.06 21.36 -6.49
CA TYR A 42 -5.91 21.79 -7.27
C TYR A 42 -6.30 22.84 -8.31
N GLN A 43 -5.37 23.73 -8.63
CA GLN A 43 -5.46 24.50 -9.87
C GLN A 43 -4.92 23.64 -11.01
N SER A 44 -5.70 23.51 -12.08
CA SER A 44 -5.28 22.76 -13.26
C SER A 44 -4.02 23.40 -13.86
N VAL A 45 -2.95 22.63 -13.84
CA VAL A 45 -1.69 22.92 -14.50
C VAL A 45 -1.32 21.70 -15.35
N ASP A 46 -0.38 21.88 -16.26
CA ASP A 46 0.19 20.75 -16.99
C ASP A 46 0.63 19.64 -16.01
N TRP A 47 0.05 18.44 -16.13
CA TRP A 47 0.34 17.26 -15.31
C TRP A 47 1.81 16.82 -15.33
N SER A 48 2.63 17.41 -16.20
CA SER A 48 4.08 17.23 -16.20
C SER A 48 4.78 17.74 -14.93
N ALA A 49 4.08 18.54 -14.11
CA ALA A 49 4.53 18.99 -12.79
C ALA A 49 3.44 18.66 -11.76
N ALA A 50 3.80 18.00 -10.66
CA ALA A 50 2.85 17.69 -9.59
C ALA A 50 2.13 18.99 -9.14
N PRO A 51 0.79 19.06 -9.24
CA PRO A 51 0.05 20.26 -8.87
C PRO A 51 0.14 20.49 -7.37
N LEU A 52 0.25 21.77 -6.97
CA LEU A 52 0.25 22.12 -5.56
C LEU A 52 -1.20 22.19 -5.04
N PRO A 53 -1.50 21.58 -3.90
CA PRO A 53 -2.83 21.64 -3.31
C PRO A 53 -3.14 23.06 -2.83
N LEU A 54 -4.37 23.52 -3.13
CA LEU A 54 -4.87 24.83 -2.68
C LEU A 54 -5.69 24.71 -1.41
N ALA A 55 -6.43 23.62 -1.26
CA ALA A 55 -7.26 23.29 -0.10
C ALA A 55 -7.48 21.80 -0.04
N SER A 56 -7.79 21.29 1.13
CA SER A 56 -8.13 19.88 1.36
C SER A 56 -9.16 19.73 2.47
N PHE A 57 -9.81 18.57 2.50
CA PHE A 57 -10.72 18.13 3.54
C PHE A 57 -10.47 16.65 3.82
N GLN A 58 -10.52 16.29 5.09
CA GLN A 58 -10.57 14.92 5.57
C GLN A 58 -11.74 14.83 6.55
N GLY A 59 -12.68 13.97 6.26
CA GLY A 59 -13.80 13.69 7.15
C GLY A 59 -13.32 13.01 8.43
N GLN A 60 -14.07 13.21 9.51
CA GLN A 60 -13.78 12.61 10.81
C GLN A 60 -15.03 12.12 11.53
N PHE A 61 -16.20 12.61 11.12
CA PHE A 61 -17.48 12.32 11.78
C PHE A 61 -18.60 12.28 10.77
N ASP A 62 -19.60 11.46 11.08
CA ASP A 62 -20.85 11.38 10.33
C ASP A 62 -21.72 12.62 10.53
N GLU A 63 -22.66 12.85 9.60
CA GLU A 63 -23.68 13.90 9.67
C GLU A 63 -23.11 15.30 10.00
N THR A 64 -21.91 15.62 9.51
CA THR A 64 -21.29 16.92 9.72
C THR A 64 -21.29 17.79 8.47
N THR A 65 -21.19 19.10 8.68
CA THR A 65 -21.03 20.05 7.58
C THR A 65 -19.88 20.97 7.88
N SER A 66 -18.96 21.09 6.94
CA SER A 66 -17.88 22.05 7.00
C SER A 66 -17.94 23.05 5.84
N SER A 67 -17.32 24.21 5.98
CA SER A 67 -17.28 25.22 4.93
C SER A 67 -15.91 25.88 4.90
N GLN A 68 -15.34 25.99 3.69
CA GLN A 68 -14.10 26.69 3.43
C GLN A 68 -14.36 27.79 2.40
N THR A 69 -13.84 29.00 2.64
CA THR A 69 -13.95 30.12 1.67
C THR A 69 -12.58 30.39 1.09
N LEU A 70 -12.47 30.31 -0.22
CA LEU A 70 -11.26 30.50 -1.00
C LEU A 70 -11.39 31.70 -1.91
N CYS A 71 -10.26 32.31 -2.24
CA CYS A 71 -10.13 33.40 -3.18
C CYS A 71 -9.39 32.85 -4.40
N LEU A 72 -10.13 32.50 -5.46
CA LEU A 72 -9.61 31.81 -6.63
C LEU A 72 -9.46 32.79 -7.82
N GLU A 73 -8.32 32.74 -8.49
CA GLU A 73 -8.05 33.46 -9.74
C GLU A 73 -8.88 32.87 -10.88
N ASP A 74 -9.01 33.60 -11.98
CA ASP A 74 -9.62 33.00 -13.20
C ASP A 74 -8.76 31.85 -13.70
N GLY A 75 -9.37 30.70 -13.93
CA GLY A 75 -8.64 29.48 -14.33
C GLY A 75 -9.45 28.22 -14.18
N CYS A 76 -8.77 27.10 -14.45
CA CYS A 76 -9.31 25.75 -14.34
C CYS A 76 -8.86 25.11 -13.03
N TYR A 77 -9.79 24.42 -12.41
CA TYR A 77 -9.58 23.76 -11.13
C TYR A 77 -10.17 22.35 -11.17
N PHE A 78 -9.68 21.47 -10.33
CA PHE A 78 -10.31 20.19 -10.10
C PHE A 78 -10.17 19.76 -8.64
N PHE A 79 -11.18 19.06 -8.17
CA PHE A 79 -11.08 18.23 -6.97
C PHE A 79 -10.59 16.85 -7.36
N SER A 80 -9.59 16.35 -6.65
CA SER A 80 -9.35 14.93 -6.50
C SER A 80 -10.09 14.50 -5.24
N VAL A 81 -10.99 13.54 -5.38
CA VAL A 81 -11.82 13.04 -4.29
C VAL A 81 -11.47 11.59 -4.03
N SER A 82 -11.54 11.16 -2.79
CA SER A 82 -11.30 9.76 -2.44
C SER A 82 -12.22 9.28 -1.34
N ASP A 83 -12.42 7.98 -1.38
CA ASP A 83 -13.14 7.16 -0.42
C ASP A 83 -12.22 6.01 0.01
N SER A 84 -12.12 5.73 1.32
CA SER A 84 -11.17 4.74 1.82
C SER A 84 -11.68 3.30 1.75
N TRP A 85 -12.98 3.09 1.54
CA TRP A 85 -13.59 1.76 1.40
C TRP A 85 -14.01 1.43 -0.04
N GLY A 86 -14.12 2.44 -0.90
CA GLY A 86 -14.36 2.25 -2.32
C GLY A 86 -15.82 1.97 -2.68
N ASP A 87 -16.73 2.22 -1.76
CA ASP A 87 -18.18 2.08 -1.99
C ASP A 87 -18.87 3.45 -2.18
N GLY A 88 -18.05 4.50 -2.37
CA GLY A 88 -18.47 5.86 -2.58
C GLY A 88 -18.79 6.60 -1.28
N TRP A 89 -19.17 7.87 -1.40
CA TRP A 89 -19.35 8.75 -0.25
C TRP A 89 -20.67 8.58 0.52
N ASN A 90 -21.44 7.55 0.24
CA ASN A 90 -22.60 7.10 1.01
C ASN A 90 -23.59 8.24 1.42
N GLY A 91 -23.80 9.21 0.50
CA GLY A 91 -24.64 10.40 0.71
C GLY A 91 -23.87 11.66 1.08
N GLY A 92 -22.57 11.57 1.33
CA GLY A 92 -21.71 12.74 1.46
C GLY A 92 -21.58 13.53 0.16
N GLU A 93 -21.43 14.85 0.24
CA GLU A 93 -21.35 15.70 -0.95
C GLU A 93 -20.49 16.94 -0.75
N ILE A 94 -19.98 17.48 -1.86
CA ILE A 94 -19.41 18.82 -1.94
C ILE A 94 -20.26 19.72 -2.83
N SER A 95 -20.35 20.99 -2.46
CA SER A 95 -21.05 22.01 -3.23
C SER A 95 -20.30 23.33 -3.16
N CYS A 96 -20.56 24.25 -4.10
CA CYS A 96 -19.95 25.57 -4.09
C CYS A 96 -20.97 26.72 -4.22
N SER A 97 -20.57 27.88 -3.71
CA SER A 97 -21.30 29.13 -3.85
C SER A 97 -20.31 30.28 -4.12
N PRO A 98 -20.49 31.05 -5.24
CA PRO A 98 -21.49 30.89 -6.29
C PRO A 98 -21.33 29.58 -7.05
N ALA A 99 -22.39 29.12 -7.74
CA ALA A 99 -22.29 28.00 -8.66
C ALA A 99 -21.34 28.33 -9.82
N LEU A 100 -20.47 27.40 -10.18
CA LEU A 100 -19.41 27.57 -11.17
C LEU A 100 -19.65 26.67 -12.39
N GLU A 101 -19.09 27.00 -13.54
CA GLU A 101 -19.17 26.14 -14.73
C GLU A 101 -18.39 24.84 -14.45
N GLY A 102 -19.05 23.69 -14.65
CA GLY A 102 -18.55 22.36 -14.25
C GLY A 102 -18.90 21.96 -12.81
N PHE A 103 -19.35 22.91 -11.96
CA PHE A 103 -19.75 22.67 -10.58
C PHE A 103 -21.05 23.40 -10.23
N MET A 104 -22.10 23.08 -10.96
CA MET A 104 -23.42 23.72 -10.84
C MET A 104 -24.33 23.03 -9.81
N GLU A 105 -24.15 21.74 -9.61
CA GLU A 105 -24.92 20.88 -8.70
C GLU A 105 -23.93 20.26 -7.69
N PRO A 106 -24.40 19.83 -6.50
CA PRO A 106 -23.57 19.07 -5.57
C PRO A 106 -22.97 17.84 -6.22
N PHE A 107 -21.73 17.55 -5.90
CA PHE A 107 -21.01 16.39 -6.37
C PHE A 107 -20.88 15.38 -5.24
N THR A 108 -21.07 14.10 -5.55
CA THR A 108 -20.74 12.95 -4.71
C THR A 108 -19.88 11.96 -5.48
N LEU A 109 -19.07 11.19 -4.80
CA LEU A 109 -18.47 9.99 -5.36
C LEU A 109 -19.50 8.86 -5.25
N ASP A 110 -19.99 8.39 -6.40
CA ASP A 110 -21.10 7.42 -6.43
C ASP A 110 -20.65 6.00 -6.08
N ASP A 111 -19.41 5.64 -6.45
CA ASP A 111 -18.80 4.33 -6.28
C ASP A 111 -17.29 4.44 -6.54
N GLY A 112 -16.48 3.53 -5.98
CA GLY A 112 -15.04 3.48 -6.19
C GLY A 112 -14.24 4.35 -5.24
N TYR A 113 -12.92 4.14 -5.24
CA TYR A 113 -11.97 4.76 -4.31
C TYR A 113 -11.61 6.19 -4.66
N GLU A 114 -11.69 6.57 -5.94
CA GLU A 114 -11.22 7.86 -6.44
C GLU A 114 -12.14 8.46 -7.49
N GLY A 115 -12.12 9.78 -7.59
CA GLY A 115 -12.85 10.51 -8.62
C GLY A 115 -12.35 11.92 -8.80
N TYR A 116 -12.81 12.57 -9.87
CA TYR A 116 -12.48 13.94 -10.19
C TYR A 116 -13.71 14.78 -10.48
N LEU A 117 -13.67 16.03 -10.03
CA LEU A 117 -14.62 17.06 -10.44
C LEU A 117 -13.86 18.27 -10.97
N ALA A 118 -13.88 18.49 -12.29
CA ALA A 118 -13.29 19.67 -12.91
C ALA A 118 -14.28 20.82 -12.98
N PHE A 119 -13.83 22.06 -12.73
CA PHE A 119 -14.65 23.25 -12.83
C PHE A 119 -13.81 24.48 -13.22
N GLN A 120 -14.51 25.54 -13.62
CA GLN A 120 -13.91 26.79 -14.08
C GLN A 120 -14.30 27.97 -13.21
N VAL A 121 -13.35 28.87 -12.98
CA VAL A 121 -13.55 30.19 -12.37
C VAL A 121 -13.23 31.24 -13.41
N GLY A 122 -14.14 32.21 -13.61
CA GLY A 122 -13.97 33.29 -14.59
C GLY A 122 -14.23 32.87 -16.04
N ASP A 123 -13.71 33.65 -16.98
CA ASP A 123 -13.90 33.43 -18.43
C ASP A 123 -12.76 32.59 -19.02
N GLY A 124 -13.10 31.57 -19.81
CA GLY A 124 -12.10 30.71 -20.49
C GLY A 124 -12.73 29.37 -20.91
N MET A 125 -11.96 28.50 -21.55
CA MET A 125 -12.32 27.09 -21.72
C MET A 125 -11.34 26.24 -20.93
N CYS A 126 -11.86 25.37 -20.08
CA CYS A 126 -11.07 24.38 -19.37
C CYS A 126 -10.99 23.11 -20.21
N ASP A 127 -9.80 22.81 -20.68
CA ASP A 127 -9.45 21.52 -21.26
C ASP A 127 -8.53 20.79 -20.26
N THR A 128 -9.15 20.31 -19.18
CA THR A 128 -8.43 19.59 -18.14
C THR A 128 -8.44 18.12 -18.50
N SER A 129 -7.25 17.57 -18.80
CA SER A 129 -7.07 16.13 -18.91
C SER A 129 -6.98 15.55 -17.51
N LEU A 130 -7.91 14.68 -17.15
CA LEU A 130 -7.97 13.99 -15.85
C LEU A 130 -7.65 12.52 -16.10
N PRO A 131 -6.42 12.08 -15.78
CA PRO A 131 -5.98 10.71 -16.03
C PRO A 131 -6.65 9.74 -15.05
N GLY A 132 -6.81 8.50 -15.50
CA GLY A 132 -7.38 7.41 -14.71
C GLY A 132 -8.05 6.38 -15.60
N CYS A 133 -8.45 5.26 -15.03
CA CYS A 133 -9.20 4.25 -15.78
C CYS A 133 -10.57 4.79 -16.20
N THR A 134 -10.83 4.84 -17.50
CA THR A 134 -12.11 5.32 -18.08
C THR A 134 -13.07 4.20 -18.50
N ASP A 135 -12.65 2.92 -18.37
CA ASP A 135 -13.51 1.78 -18.69
C ASP A 135 -14.42 1.41 -17.50
N PRO A 136 -15.75 1.58 -17.62
CA PRO A 136 -16.67 1.24 -16.53
C PRO A 136 -16.77 -0.28 -16.23
N ASN A 137 -16.12 -1.14 -17.03
CA ASN A 137 -16.05 -2.58 -16.76
C ASN A 137 -14.75 -3.00 -16.07
N ALA A 138 -13.80 -2.09 -15.88
CA ALA A 138 -12.63 -2.34 -15.08
C ALA A 138 -13.00 -2.44 -13.59
N LEU A 139 -12.11 -2.97 -12.78
CA LEU A 139 -12.28 -3.04 -11.33
C LEU A 139 -12.03 -1.70 -10.63
N ASN A 140 -11.29 -0.81 -11.29
CA ASN A 140 -10.87 0.49 -10.77
C ASN A 140 -11.26 1.66 -11.69
N PRO A 141 -12.53 1.79 -12.12
CA PRO A 141 -12.93 2.94 -12.92
C PRO A 141 -12.84 4.22 -12.07
N VAL A 142 -12.27 5.28 -12.62
CA VAL A 142 -12.15 6.58 -11.93
C VAL A 142 -13.25 7.50 -12.37
N GLN A 143 -14.18 7.82 -11.49
CA GLN A 143 -15.29 8.73 -11.78
C GLN A 143 -14.77 10.11 -12.20
N GLY A 144 -15.19 10.59 -13.37
CA GLY A 144 -14.78 11.89 -13.90
C GLY A 144 -13.45 11.90 -14.66
N ALA A 145 -12.69 10.79 -14.68
CA ALA A 145 -11.56 10.66 -15.58
C ALA A 145 -12.00 10.79 -17.04
N ASN A 146 -11.22 11.49 -17.84
CA ASN A 146 -11.50 11.73 -19.26
C ASN A 146 -10.33 11.40 -20.18
N PHE A 147 -9.27 10.91 -19.61
CA PHE A 147 -8.06 10.42 -20.29
C PHE A 147 -7.66 9.08 -19.69
N ASP A 148 -7.72 8.00 -20.48
CA ASP A 148 -7.26 6.68 -20.06
C ASP A 148 -5.74 6.69 -20.01
N ASP A 149 -5.20 6.49 -18.82
CA ASP A 149 -3.76 6.48 -18.53
C ASP A 149 -3.16 5.06 -18.54
N GLY A 150 -3.97 4.05 -18.90
CA GLY A 150 -3.56 2.65 -18.91
C GLY A 150 -3.64 1.95 -17.55
N SER A 151 -4.18 2.61 -16.53
CA SER A 151 -4.29 2.06 -15.15
C SER A 151 -5.44 1.07 -14.98
N CYS A 152 -6.29 0.85 -16.00
CA CYS A 152 -7.43 -0.07 -15.89
C CYS A 152 -6.98 -1.49 -15.57
N VAL A 153 -7.56 -2.09 -14.52
CA VAL A 153 -7.32 -3.47 -14.13
C VAL A 153 -8.59 -4.31 -14.25
N TYR A 154 -8.39 -5.59 -14.53
CA TYR A 154 -9.49 -6.52 -14.79
C TYR A 154 -9.27 -7.84 -14.06
N LEU A 155 -10.37 -8.49 -13.68
CA LEU A 155 -10.32 -9.88 -13.24
C LEU A 155 -10.22 -10.79 -14.48
N GLU A 156 -9.02 -11.29 -14.72
CA GLU A 156 -8.71 -12.14 -15.87
C GLU A 156 -8.95 -13.62 -15.58
N THR A 157 -9.20 -14.41 -16.62
CA THR A 157 -9.34 -15.86 -16.52
C THR A 157 -8.11 -16.56 -17.06
N PHE A 158 -7.52 -17.43 -16.25
CA PHE A 158 -6.40 -18.29 -16.61
C PHE A 158 -6.83 -19.75 -16.66
N VAL A 159 -6.58 -20.40 -17.79
CA VAL A 159 -6.90 -21.82 -18.00
C VAL A 159 -5.60 -22.61 -18.15
N TYR A 160 -5.44 -23.65 -17.34
CA TYR A 160 -4.29 -24.55 -17.40
C TYR A 160 -4.71 -26.01 -17.21
N GLU A 161 -3.82 -26.91 -17.54
CA GLU A 161 -4.02 -28.36 -17.38
C GLU A 161 -3.20 -28.86 -16.20
N ASP A 162 -3.83 -29.63 -15.32
CA ASP A 162 -3.16 -30.40 -14.28
C ASP A 162 -3.53 -31.89 -14.36
N ASN A 163 -3.15 -32.68 -13.35
CA ASN A 163 -3.44 -34.11 -13.30
C ASN A 163 -4.94 -34.43 -13.17
N SER A 164 -5.77 -33.48 -12.77
CA SER A 164 -7.23 -33.62 -12.64
C SER A 164 -7.99 -33.20 -13.92
N GLY A 165 -7.33 -32.50 -14.84
CA GLY A 165 -7.88 -32.03 -16.11
C GLY A 165 -7.67 -30.51 -16.32
N THR A 166 -8.57 -29.90 -17.09
CA THR A 166 -8.58 -28.48 -17.36
C THR A 166 -9.11 -27.72 -16.15
N ILE A 167 -8.31 -26.80 -15.62
CA ILE A 167 -8.63 -25.93 -14.48
C ILE A 167 -8.76 -24.50 -14.96
N GLU A 168 -9.80 -23.81 -14.51
CA GLU A 168 -10.03 -22.39 -14.74
C GLU A 168 -9.91 -21.65 -13.41
N ARG A 169 -9.06 -20.64 -13.35
CA ARG A 169 -8.81 -19.78 -12.19
C ARG A 169 -8.80 -18.33 -12.63
N GLN A 170 -8.96 -17.43 -11.68
CA GLN A 170 -8.96 -16.00 -11.94
C GLN A 170 -7.78 -15.30 -11.25
N TYR A 171 -7.40 -14.16 -11.77
CA TYR A 171 -6.34 -13.30 -11.22
C TYR A 171 -6.52 -11.87 -11.71
N ILE A 172 -5.91 -10.92 -11.01
CA ILE A 172 -5.69 -9.55 -11.48
C ILE A 172 -4.21 -9.42 -11.81
N TYR A 173 -3.89 -8.77 -12.93
CA TYR A 173 -2.51 -8.45 -13.31
C TYR A 173 -2.37 -6.95 -13.51
N TYR A 174 -1.36 -6.38 -12.88
CA TYR A 174 -1.01 -4.97 -13.01
C TYR A 174 0.44 -4.83 -13.47
N HIS A 175 0.66 -4.02 -14.49
CA HIS A 175 1.99 -3.74 -15.03
C HIS A 175 2.11 -2.24 -15.31
N PRO A 176 2.90 -1.48 -14.53
CA PRO A 176 3.10 -0.06 -14.76
C PRO A 176 3.68 0.23 -16.15
N GLU A 177 3.23 1.27 -16.81
CA GLU A 177 3.85 1.72 -18.08
C GLU A 177 5.33 2.11 -17.90
N SER A 178 5.69 2.57 -16.70
CA SER A 178 7.06 2.94 -16.33
C SER A 178 7.98 1.75 -16.06
N ALA A 179 7.45 0.52 -15.94
CA ALA A 179 8.25 -0.64 -15.60
C ALA A 179 9.23 -0.99 -16.74
N PRO A 180 10.49 -1.32 -16.41
CA PRO A 180 11.45 -1.75 -17.42
C PRO A 180 11.05 -3.09 -18.02
N ALA A 181 11.53 -3.37 -19.25
CA ALA A 181 11.47 -4.73 -19.77
C ALA A 181 12.22 -5.69 -18.83
N GLU A 182 11.72 -6.92 -18.70
CA GLU A 182 12.27 -7.92 -17.77
C GLU A 182 12.23 -7.46 -16.30
N CYS A 183 11.12 -6.76 -15.89
CA CYS A 183 10.93 -6.35 -14.52
C CYS A 183 10.56 -7.54 -13.61
N PRO A 184 10.77 -7.40 -12.28
CA PRO A 184 10.34 -8.38 -11.27
C PRO A 184 8.83 -8.64 -11.29
N LEU A 185 8.42 -9.82 -10.78
CA LEU A 185 7.03 -10.19 -10.56
C LEU A 185 6.76 -10.41 -9.06
N VAL A 186 5.80 -9.69 -8.51
CA VAL A 186 5.33 -9.85 -7.14
C VAL A 186 3.94 -10.48 -7.15
N PHE A 187 3.75 -11.58 -6.43
CA PHE A 187 2.44 -12.14 -6.13
C PHE A 187 1.94 -11.59 -4.80
N VAL A 188 0.67 -11.14 -4.75
CA VAL A 188 0.02 -10.64 -3.54
C VAL A 188 -1.25 -11.46 -3.29
N PHE A 189 -1.28 -12.22 -2.20
CA PHE A 189 -2.35 -13.18 -1.90
C PHE A 189 -3.30 -12.62 -0.85
N HIS A 190 -4.61 -12.71 -1.10
CA HIS A 190 -5.64 -12.27 -0.15
C HIS A 190 -5.80 -13.24 1.04
N GLY A 191 -6.42 -12.75 2.11
CA GLY A 191 -6.77 -13.56 3.28
C GLY A 191 -7.96 -14.51 3.03
N TYR A 192 -8.26 -15.36 4.00
CA TYR A 192 -9.45 -16.22 3.98
C TYR A 192 -10.70 -15.36 3.86
N THR A 193 -11.63 -15.74 3.01
CA THR A 193 -12.86 -15.02 2.62
C THR A 193 -12.68 -13.81 1.71
N GLY A 194 -11.45 -13.35 1.50
CA GLY A 194 -11.14 -12.17 0.69
C GLY A 194 -11.17 -12.42 -0.82
N SER A 195 -10.81 -11.41 -1.58
CA SER A 195 -10.69 -11.51 -3.03
C SER A 195 -9.40 -10.87 -3.55
N ALA A 196 -9.08 -11.12 -4.82
CA ALA A 196 -7.97 -10.49 -5.51
C ALA A 196 -8.12 -8.95 -5.56
N ALA A 197 -9.34 -8.46 -5.70
CA ALA A 197 -9.63 -7.03 -5.70
C ALA A 197 -9.44 -6.41 -4.30
N ASP A 198 -9.96 -7.06 -3.25
CA ASP A 198 -9.81 -6.56 -1.87
C ASP A 198 -8.34 -6.40 -1.47
N ILE A 199 -7.49 -7.41 -1.76
CA ILE A 199 -6.07 -7.32 -1.38
C ILE A 199 -5.30 -6.34 -2.28
N MET A 200 -5.70 -6.15 -3.54
CA MET A 200 -5.12 -5.12 -4.41
C MET A 200 -5.30 -3.74 -3.78
N GLU A 201 -6.53 -3.41 -3.38
CA GLU A 201 -6.86 -2.13 -2.75
C GLU A 201 -6.25 -2.01 -1.35
N TYR A 202 -6.39 -3.06 -0.53
CA TYR A 202 -5.91 -3.04 0.87
C TYR A 202 -4.39 -2.92 0.98
N SER A 203 -3.64 -3.56 0.08
CA SER A 203 -2.17 -3.51 0.10
C SER A 203 -1.58 -2.33 -0.66
N ASP A 204 -2.32 -1.72 -1.58
CA ASP A 204 -1.87 -0.64 -2.48
C ASP A 204 -0.53 -0.96 -3.20
N PHE A 205 -0.32 -2.23 -3.55
CA PHE A 205 0.91 -2.65 -4.23
C PHE A 205 1.05 -2.05 -5.63
N ASN A 206 -0.04 -1.63 -6.27
CA ASN A 206 0.01 -0.95 -7.57
C ASN A 206 0.77 0.37 -7.47
N ALA A 207 0.52 1.19 -6.43
CA ALA A 207 1.25 2.44 -6.20
C ALA A 207 2.75 2.20 -5.92
N ILE A 208 3.08 1.09 -5.24
CA ILE A 208 4.48 0.70 -5.04
C ILE A 208 5.10 0.28 -6.37
N ALA A 209 4.39 -0.48 -7.20
CA ALA A 209 4.83 -0.91 -8.52
C ALA A 209 5.09 0.27 -9.46
N ASP A 210 4.22 1.29 -9.47
CA ASP A 210 4.39 2.53 -10.23
C ASP A 210 5.68 3.27 -9.87
N ASN A 211 5.99 3.31 -8.57
CA ASN A 211 7.17 4.01 -8.09
C ASN A 211 8.49 3.25 -8.32
N PHE A 212 8.43 1.91 -8.36
CA PHE A 212 9.64 1.09 -8.36
C PHE A 212 9.83 0.23 -9.61
N GLY A 213 8.81 0.10 -10.46
CA GLY A 213 8.92 -0.52 -11.77
C GLY A 213 8.95 -2.06 -11.73
N PHE A 214 7.94 -2.70 -11.15
CA PHE A 214 7.75 -4.14 -11.16
C PHE A 214 6.30 -4.50 -11.51
N ALA A 215 6.03 -5.74 -11.90
CA ALA A 215 4.69 -6.24 -12.17
C ALA A 215 4.08 -6.87 -10.92
N VAL A 216 2.76 -6.76 -10.75
CA VAL A 216 2.00 -7.35 -9.64
C VAL A 216 0.96 -8.32 -10.17
N CYS A 217 0.82 -9.45 -9.50
CA CYS A 217 -0.24 -10.41 -9.75
C CYS A 217 -1.00 -10.68 -8.44
N TYR A 218 -2.32 -10.55 -8.49
CA TYR A 218 -3.24 -10.86 -7.39
C TYR A 218 -4.06 -12.10 -7.78
N PRO A 219 -3.65 -13.31 -7.39
CA PRO A 219 -4.43 -14.50 -7.67
C PRO A 219 -5.73 -14.54 -6.87
N GLN A 220 -6.81 -15.03 -7.50
CA GLN A 220 -8.06 -15.30 -6.80
C GLN A 220 -8.04 -16.73 -6.25
N GLY A 221 -8.20 -16.85 -4.93
CA GLY A 221 -8.37 -18.12 -4.24
C GLY A 221 -9.60 -18.90 -4.72
N SER A 222 -9.54 -20.23 -4.64
CA SER A 222 -10.70 -21.07 -4.90
C SER A 222 -11.73 -20.96 -3.78
N LEU A 223 -12.99 -21.31 -4.05
CA LEU A 223 -14.00 -21.42 -3.00
C LEU A 223 -13.90 -22.77 -2.32
N ASP A 224 -13.89 -22.78 -0.98
CA ASP A 224 -14.02 -23.99 -0.20
C ASP A 224 -15.48 -24.50 -0.16
N SER A 225 -15.71 -25.61 0.53
CA SER A 225 -17.05 -26.19 0.69
C SER A 225 -18.04 -25.32 1.47
N TYR A 226 -17.58 -24.27 2.13
CA TYR A 226 -18.40 -23.27 2.82
C TYR A 226 -18.71 -22.05 1.94
N GLY A 227 -18.08 -21.96 0.77
CA GLY A 227 -18.23 -20.84 -0.17
C GLY A 227 -17.28 -19.69 0.10
N ASN A 228 -16.23 -19.89 0.88
CA ASN A 228 -15.22 -18.90 1.20
C ASN A 228 -14.01 -19.05 0.28
N ALA A 229 -13.48 -17.94 -0.22
CA ALA A 229 -12.26 -17.96 -1.00
C ALA A 229 -11.04 -18.21 -0.11
N PHE A 230 -10.10 -19.04 -0.59
CA PHE A 230 -8.92 -19.44 0.17
C PHE A 230 -7.78 -19.92 -0.73
N PHE A 231 -6.60 -19.96 -0.15
CA PHE A 231 -5.44 -20.71 -0.65
C PHE A 231 -5.24 -21.92 0.26
N ASN A 232 -5.07 -23.10 -0.33
CA ASN A 232 -4.99 -24.35 0.42
C ASN A 232 -3.63 -24.52 1.10
N VAL A 233 -3.62 -24.30 2.39
CA VAL A 233 -2.45 -24.50 3.29
C VAL A 233 -2.64 -25.65 4.26
N GLY A 234 -3.72 -26.44 4.08
CA GLY A 234 -4.00 -27.63 4.89
C GLY A 234 -4.66 -27.31 6.22
N TYR A 235 -5.54 -26.29 6.29
CA TYR A 235 -6.36 -26.05 7.47
C TYR A 235 -7.16 -27.30 7.86
N GLU A 236 -7.25 -27.61 9.16
CA GLU A 236 -7.88 -28.86 9.62
C GLU A 236 -9.34 -28.97 9.24
N PHE A 237 -10.10 -27.86 9.24
CA PHE A 237 -11.51 -27.85 8.83
C PHE A 237 -11.70 -28.00 7.31
N GLN A 238 -10.65 -27.83 6.51
CA GLN A 238 -10.64 -27.96 5.04
C GLN A 238 -10.05 -29.30 4.56
N PHE A 239 -10.01 -30.32 5.41
CA PHE A 239 -9.36 -31.60 5.13
C PHE A 239 -9.88 -32.36 3.90
N ASN A 240 -11.03 -31.97 3.33
CA ASN A 240 -11.57 -32.52 2.10
C ASN A 240 -11.29 -31.68 0.85
N GLU A 241 -10.66 -30.51 1.00
CA GLU A 241 -10.34 -29.66 -0.13
C GLU A 241 -9.10 -30.21 -0.85
N ASN A 242 -9.23 -30.39 -2.18
CA ASN A 242 -8.17 -30.95 -3.03
C ASN A 242 -7.66 -29.92 -4.05
N VAL A 243 -7.67 -28.65 -3.69
CA VAL A 243 -7.16 -27.57 -4.55
C VAL A 243 -5.64 -27.54 -4.45
N ASP A 244 -4.97 -27.50 -5.59
CA ASP A 244 -3.52 -27.35 -5.69
C ASP A 244 -3.16 -25.92 -6.10
N ASP A 245 -3.15 -25.02 -5.11
CA ASP A 245 -2.83 -23.61 -5.32
C ASP A 245 -1.35 -23.40 -5.65
N LEU A 246 -0.47 -24.32 -5.24
CA LEU A 246 0.94 -24.29 -5.64
C LEU A 246 1.08 -24.52 -7.15
N ALA A 247 0.44 -25.58 -7.68
CA ALA A 247 0.46 -25.86 -9.12
C ALA A 247 -0.15 -24.70 -9.93
N PHE A 248 -1.28 -24.13 -9.45
CA PHE A 248 -1.88 -22.94 -10.05
C PHE A 248 -0.91 -21.76 -10.09
N THR A 249 -0.29 -21.40 -8.96
CA THR A 249 0.62 -20.25 -8.85
C THR A 249 1.83 -20.41 -9.76
N LEU A 250 2.43 -21.61 -9.84
CA LEU A 250 3.55 -21.89 -10.71
C LEU A 250 3.17 -21.84 -12.19
N ALA A 251 1.98 -22.35 -12.55
CA ALA A 251 1.48 -22.28 -13.93
C ALA A 251 1.18 -20.83 -14.33
N LEU A 252 0.54 -20.05 -13.45
CA LEU A 252 0.23 -18.65 -13.67
C LEU A 252 1.51 -17.80 -13.80
N LYS A 253 2.50 -18.02 -12.92
CA LYS A 253 3.82 -17.40 -13.00
C LYS A 253 4.47 -17.62 -14.39
N ASN A 254 4.49 -18.88 -14.86
CA ASN A 254 5.08 -19.22 -16.15
C ASN A 254 4.32 -18.54 -17.31
N HIS A 255 3.00 -18.47 -17.21
CA HIS A 255 2.15 -17.77 -18.19
C HIS A 255 2.48 -16.28 -18.25
N LEU A 256 2.51 -15.60 -17.11
CA LEU A 256 2.79 -14.16 -17.03
C LEU A 256 4.20 -13.82 -17.53
N GLN A 257 5.21 -14.57 -17.13
CA GLN A 257 6.59 -14.37 -17.59
C GLN A 257 6.73 -14.54 -19.10
N ALA A 258 6.07 -15.56 -19.67
CA ALA A 258 6.09 -15.80 -21.11
C ALA A 258 5.31 -14.74 -21.91
N THR A 259 4.20 -14.23 -21.35
CA THR A 259 3.32 -13.27 -22.02
C THR A 259 3.88 -11.87 -21.96
N HIS A 260 4.46 -11.46 -20.82
CA HIS A 260 4.89 -10.08 -20.55
C HIS A 260 6.41 -9.92 -20.53
N SER A 261 7.18 -10.97 -20.79
CA SER A 261 8.65 -10.93 -20.82
C SER A 261 9.26 -10.44 -19.49
N LEU A 262 8.73 -10.95 -18.35
CA LEU A 262 9.21 -10.59 -17.01
C LEU A 262 10.50 -11.32 -16.66
N ASP A 263 11.24 -10.82 -15.64
CA ASP A 263 12.45 -11.46 -15.14
C ASP A 263 12.13 -12.84 -14.53
N GLU A 264 12.70 -13.90 -15.11
CA GLU A 264 12.49 -15.27 -14.64
C GLU A 264 13.11 -15.54 -13.27
N SER A 265 14.10 -14.75 -12.87
CA SER A 265 14.86 -14.90 -11.62
C SER A 265 14.37 -14.02 -10.46
N ALA A 266 13.53 -13.02 -10.73
CA ALA A 266 13.05 -12.06 -9.75
C ALA A 266 11.54 -12.25 -9.49
N VAL A 267 11.20 -13.30 -8.73
CA VAL A 267 9.82 -13.65 -8.36
C VAL A 267 9.70 -13.61 -6.85
N TYR A 268 8.69 -12.87 -6.37
CA TYR A 268 8.45 -12.61 -4.96
C TYR A 268 6.99 -12.88 -4.60
N ALA A 269 6.72 -13.10 -3.31
CA ALA A 269 5.35 -13.30 -2.82
C ALA A 269 5.12 -12.58 -1.50
N THR A 270 3.95 -11.99 -1.36
CA THR A 270 3.42 -11.46 -0.11
C THR A 270 1.94 -11.79 -0.01
N GLY A 271 1.36 -11.61 1.16
CA GLY A 271 -0.07 -11.84 1.35
C GLY A 271 -0.48 -11.69 2.81
N MET A 272 -1.77 -11.47 3.00
CA MET A 272 -2.40 -11.28 4.29
C MET A 272 -2.96 -12.59 4.83
N SER A 273 -2.76 -12.88 6.13
CA SER A 273 -3.46 -13.98 6.80
C SER A 273 -3.28 -15.31 6.04
N ASN A 274 -4.32 -15.98 5.56
CA ASN A 274 -4.24 -17.17 4.70
C ASN A 274 -3.31 -17.00 3.50
N GLY A 275 -3.26 -15.79 2.88
CA GLY A 275 -2.28 -15.46 1.83
C GLY A 275 -0.84 -15.42 2.38
N GLY A 276 -0.65 -14.97 3.62
CA GLY A 276 0.63 -15.03 4.33
C GLY A 276 1.04 -16.47 4.65
N ASP A 277 0.08 -17.31 5.08
CA ASP A 277 0.32 -18.74 5.32
C ASP A 277 0.76 -19.44 4.03
N PHE A 278 0.15 -19.06 2.91
CA PHE A 278 0.52 -19.58 1.60
C PHE A 278 1.94 -19.14 1.19
N CYS A 279 2.39 -17.96 1.58
CA CYS A 279 3.78 -17.52 1.39
C CYS A 279 4.78 -18.45 2.08
N TYR A 280 4.48 -18.96 3.28
CA TYR A 280 5.31 -19.96 3.95
C TYR A 280 5.32 -21.30 3.21
N LEU A 281 4.17 -21.73 2.67
CA LEU A 281 4.12 -22.92 1.83
C LEU A 281 5.01 -22.77 0.60
N LEU A 282 4.97 -21.61 -0.07
CA LEU A 282 5.85 -21.29 -1.20
C LEU A 282 7.33 -21.34 -0.83
N ALA A 283 7.70 -20.77 0.33
CA ALA A 283 9.08 -20.82 0.82
C ALA A 283 9.59 -22.24 1.06
N CYS A 284 8.70 -23.17 1.49
CA CYS A 284 9.07 -24.56 1.73
C CYS A 284 9.04 -25.43 0.47
N GLN A 285 8.11 -25.20 -0.47
CA GLN A 285 7.83 -26.11 -1.58
C GLN A 285 8.21 -25.57 -2.96
N ALA A 286 8.47 -24.26 -3.08
CA ALA A 286 8.84 -23.60 -4.33
C ALA A 286 10.03 -22.62 -4.13
N SER A 287 10.93 -22.96 -3.24
CA SER A 287 12.10 -22.15 -2.88
C SER A 287 13.10 -21.89 -4.02
N ASP A 288 13.04 -22.69 -5.09
CA ASP A 288 13.81 -22.49 -6.33
C ASP A 288 13.16 -21.47 -7.28
N VAL A 289 11.93 -21.05 -6.99
CA VAL A 289 11.17 -20.09 -7.77
C VAL A 289 11.09 -18.74 -7.05
N PHE A 290 10.67 -18.76 -5.78
CA PHE A 290 10.48 -17.53 -5.00
C PHE A 290 11.75 -17.14 -4.27
N GLN A 291 12.35 -16.00 -4.68
CA GLN A 291 13.59 -15.49 -4.09
C GLN A 291 13.36 -14.92 -2.68
N ALA A 292 12.19 -14.36 -2.45
CA ALA A 292 11.76 -13.89 -1.14
C ALA A 292 10.24 -14.00 -0.99
N VAL A 293 9.81 -14.14 0.27
CA VAL A 293 8.42 -14.05 0.69
C VAL A 293 8.28 -13.08 1.85
N ALA A 294 7.14 -12.38 1.92
CA ALA A 294 6.84 -11.40 2.97
C ALA A 294 5.40 -11.62 3.49
N PRO A 295 5.15 -12.68 4.29
CA PRO A 295 3.89 -12.85 5.01
C PRO A 295 3.52 -11.61 5.86
N VAL A 296 2.23 -11.26 5.90
CA VAL A 296 1.67 -10.26 6.82
C VAL A 296 0.55 -10.92 7.61
N SER A 297 0.66 -10.92 8.94
CA SER A 297 -0.24 -11.62 9.86
C SER A 297 -0.46 -13.09 9.46
N GLY A 298 0.58 -13.74 8.95
CA GLY A 298 0.57 -15.12 8.50
C GLY A 298 1.08 -16.09 9.56
N MET A 299 0.77 -17.38 9.38
CA MET A 299 1.28 -18.49 10.20
C MET A 299 1.77 -19.64 9.33
N ILE A 300 2.80 -20.35 9.74
CA ILE A 300 3.16 -21.62 9.11
C ILE A 300 2.41 -22.77 9.79
N MET A 301 1.63 -23.55 9.04
CA MET A 301 0.99 -24.74 9.60
C MET A 301 2.04 -25.75 10.04
N GLN A 302 1.83 -26.41 11.19
CA GLN A 302 2.80 -27.36 11.77
C GLN A 302 3.20 -28.45 10.77
N ASP A 303 2.25 -28.99 10.02
CA ASP A 303 2.50 -30.04 9.02
C ASP A 303 3.38 -29.51 7.86
N ILE A 304 3.22 -28.25 7.45
CA ILE A 304 4.09 -27.60 6.45
C ILE A 304 5.49 -27.45 7.02
N MET A 305 5.62 -26.95 8.26
CA MET A 305 6.91 -26.75 8.93
C MET A 305 7.66 -28.06 9.09
N ASP A 306 6.98 -29.13 9.55
CA ASP A 306 7.57 -30.46 9.75
C ASP A 306 8.04 -31.11 8.44
N ALA A 307 7.37 -30.80 7.34
CA ALA A 307 7.70 -31.29 5.99
C ALA A 307 8.64 -30.34 5.22
N CYS A 308 8.96 -29.18 5.77
CA CYS A 308 9.74 -28.13 5.09
C CYS A 308 11.17 -28.57 4.83
N ASN A 309 11.49 -28.85 3.57
CA ASN A 309 12.83 -29.21 3.12
C ASN A 309 13.14 -28.53 1.77
N PRO A 310 13.32 -27.20 1.79
CA PRO A 310 13.48 -26.41 0.58
C PRO A 310 14.73 -26.80 -0.19
N SER A 311 14.66 -26.73 -1.52
CA SER A 311 15.78 -27.04 -2.43
C SER A 311 16.84 -25.94 -2.48
N SER A 312 16.43 -24.71 -2.13
CA SER A 312 17.27 -23.52 -2.00
C SER A 312 16.79 -22.68 -0.82
N SER A 313 17.56 -21.67 -0.42
CA SER A 313 17.11 -20.74 0.62
C SER A 313 16.24 -19.65 0.02
N THR A 314 15.11 -19.36 0.65
CA THR A 314 14.24 -18.22 0.35
C THR A 314 14.42 -17.16 1.44
N ASN A 315 14.51 -15.88 1.07
CA ASN A 315 14.51 -14.80 2.05
C ASN A 315 13.10 -14.66 2.65
N ILE A 316 12.99 -14.45 3.96
CA ILE A 316 11.70 -14.41 4.67
C ILE A 316 11.61 -13.15 5.51
N LEU A 317 10.56 -12.39 5.27
CA LEU A 317 10.14 -11.28 6.12
C LEU A 317 8.77 -11.63 6.70
N GLU A 318 8.57 -11.50 7.99
CA GLU A 318 7.25 -11.55 8.62
C GLU A 318 6.92 -10.20 9.23
N ILE A 319 5.68 -9.72 9.03
CA ILE A 319 5.13 -8.54 9.68
C ILE A 319 3.92 -8.99 10.49
N HIS A 320 3.95 -8.85 11.83
CA HIS A 320 2.92 -9.46 12.68
C HIS A 320 2.62 -8.67 13.94
N GLY A 321 1.32 -8.49 14.24
CA GLY A 321 0.82 -7.85 15.45
C GLY A 321 0.86 -8.75 16.68
N THR A 322 1.31 -8.24 17.82
CA THR A 322 1.33 -9.05 19.06
C THR A 322 -0.04 -9.23 19.71
N ASN A 323 -1.03 -8.42 19.32
CA ASN A 323 -2.42 -8.52 19.76
C ASN A 323 -3.33 -9.09 18.66
N ASP A 324 -2.74 -9.73 17.63
CA ASP A 324 -3.50 -10.43 16.61
C ASP A 324 -4.37 -11.49 17.26
N ASP A 325 -5.69 -11.36 17.10
CA ASP A 325 -6.72 -12.23 17.71
C ASP A 325 -7.28 -13.25 16.71
N VAL A 326 -6.75 -13.28 15.48
CA VAL A 326 -7.08 -14.25 14.44
C VAL A 326 -5.92 -15.23 14.25
N THR A 327 -4.73 -14.72 13.94
CA THR A 327 -3.50 -15.49 13.81
C THR A 327 -2.59 -15.13 14.98
N TYR A 328 -2.62 -15.93 16.04
CA TYR A 328 -1.94 -15.58 17.29
C TYR A 328 -0.43 -15.48 17.13
N TYR A 329 0.15 -14.36 17.57
CA TYR A 329 1.59 -14.16 17.63
C TYR A 329 2.31 -15.28 18.44
N ASP A 330 1.66 -15.73 19.53
CA ASP A 330 2.16 -16.81 20.39
C ASP A 330 1.85 -18.24 19.87
N GLY A 331 1.18 -18.33 18.70
CA GLY A 331 0.81 -19.60 18.07
C GLY A 331 -0.37 -20.33 18.73
N ASP A 332 -0.82 -21.38 18.07
CA ASP A 332 -1.82 -22.34 18.61
C ASP A 332 -1.36 -23.79 18.41
N PRO A 333 -0.34 -24.25 19.16
CA PRO A 333 0.21 -25.60 18.98
C PRO A 333 -0.75 -26.73 19.41
N THR A 334 -1.87 -26.36 20.02
CA THR A 334 -2.90 -27.32 20.49
C THR A 334 -4.18 -27.26 19.68
N ASN A 335 -4.23 -26.41 18.63
CA ASN A 335 -5.37 -26.22 17.75
C ASN A 335 -6.68 -25.93 18.50
N GLN A 336 -6.69 -24.90 19.34
CA GLN A 336 -7.86 -24.51 20.14
C GLN A 336 -8.94 -23.87 19.27
N ASP A 337 -8.53 -23.16 18.20
CA ASP A 337 -9.44 -22.42 17.34
C ASP A 337 -9.86 -23.18 16.07
N GLY A 338 -9.26 -24.36 15.84
CA GLY A 338 -9.70 -25.27 14.77
C GLY A 338 -9.11 -25.01 13.39
N TRP A 339 -8.15 -24.07 13.26
CA TRP A 339 -7.41 -23.84 12.00
C TRP A 339 -6.46 -25.00 11.68
N GLY A 340 -5.94 -25.66 12.69
CA GLY A 340 -4.86 -26.61 12.72
C GLY A 340 -3.76 -26.09 13.67
N ALA A 341 -2.85 -26.97 14.07
CA ALA A 341 -1.73 -26.56 14.94
C ALA A 341 -0.71 -25.70 14.17
N TYR A 342 -0.23 -24.64 14.80
CA TYR A 342 0.87 -23.81 14.30
C TYR A 342 1.74 -23.26 15.44
N PRO A 343 3.06 -23.08 15.20
CA PRO A 343 3.99 -22.53 16.17
C PRO A 343 3.80 -21.02 16.35
N SER A 344 4.43 -20.44 17.35
CA SER A 344 4.52 -19.00 17.49
C SER A 344 5.34 -18.37 16.36
N ILE A 345 5.14 -17.07 16.11
CA ILE A 345 5.91 -16.32 15.11
C ILE A 345 7.42 -16.33 15.44
N PRO A 346 7.87 -16.11 16.71
CA PRO A 346 9.28 -16.26 17.06
C PRO A 346 9.85 -17.65 16.78
N GLU A 347 9.09 -18.73 17.03
CA GLU A 347 9.52 -20.10 16.69
C GLU A 347 9.63 -20.31 15.20
N THR A 348 8.70 -19.77 14.41
CA THR A 348 8.73 -19.79 12.94
C THR A 348 9.98 -19.09 12.41
N MET A 349 10.30 -17.89 12.90
CA MET A 349 11.52 -17.17 12.49
C MET A 349 12.79 -17.92 12.88
N SER A 350 12.84 -18.47 14.10
CA SER A 350 13.95 -19.26 14.56
C SER A 350 14.15 -20.53 13.74
N PHE A 351 13.03 -21.19 13.34
CA PHE A 351 13.08 -22.36 12.46
C PHE A 351 13.80 -22.06 11.14
N PHE A 352 13.41 -20.98 10.43
CA PHE A 352 14.06 -20.61 9.18
C PHE A 352 15.49 -20.12 9.37
N ALA A 353 15.78 -19.39 10.45
CA ALA A 353 17.13 -18.97 10.79
C ALA A 353 18.06 -20.17 11.02
N ASP A 354 17.60 -21.18 11.76
CA ASP A 354 18.33 -22.43 12.01
C ASP A 354 18.49 -23.26 10.73
N LEU A 355 17.41 -23.39 9.93
CA LEU A 355 17.40 -24.13 8.68
C LEU A 355 18.44 -23.60 7.69
N TYR A 356 18.59 -22.27 7.64
CA TYR A 356 19.55 -21.59 6.76
C TYR A 356 20.88 -21.28 7.46
N GLN A 357 21.08 -21.69 8.72
CA GLN A 357 22.29 -21.49 9.52
C GLN A 357 22.68 -20.00 9.64
N LEU A 358 21.70 -19.15 9.90
CA LEU A 358 21.87 -17.71 10.04
C LEU A 358 22.29 -17.32 11.46
N THR A 359 22.89 -16.15 11.57
CA THR A 359 23.30 -15.55 12.85
C THR A 359 22.33 -14.43 13.21
N ASP A 360 21.91 -14.37 14.46
CA ASP A 360 21.11 -13.27 15.02
C ASP A 360 21.91 -11.96 15.01
N GLU A 361 21.35 -10.94 14.36
CA GLU A 361 21.93 -9.59 14.29
C GLU A 361 21.40 -8.67 15.41
N GLY A 362 20.43 -9.14 16.20
CA GLY A 362 19.75 -8.41 17.26
C GLY A 362 18.45 -7.76 16.83
N THR A 363 17.89 -7.00 17.76
CA THR A 363 16.60 -6.31 17.59
C THR A 363 16.79 -4.80 17.69
N VAL A 364 16.08 -4.05 16.85
CA VAL A 364 16.07 -2.58 16.81
C VAL A 364 14.63 -2.11 16.95
N GLU A 365 14.38 -1.14 17.82
CA GLU A 365 13.09 -0.43 17.90
C GLU A 365 13.04 0.63 16.81
N LEU A 366 11.93 0.70 16.07
CA LEU A 366 11.69 1.78 15.10
C LEU A 366 11.07 2.99 15.80
N PRO A 367 11.19 4.20 15.23
CA PRO A 367 10.50 5.37 15.75
C PRO A 367 8.98 5.17 15.70
N ASP A 368 8.30 5.48 16.81
CA ASP A 368 6.85 5.64 16.87
C ASP A 368 6.47 6.94 16.13
N LEU A 369 5.94 6.81 14.92
CA LEU A 369 5.57 7.91 14.04
C LEU A 369 4.13 8.37 14.26
N ASP A 370 3.26 7.47 14.70
CA ASP A 370 1.88 7.76 15.09
C ASP A 370 1.56 7.22 16.50
N SER A 371 1.95 7.96 17.51
CA SER A 371 1.70 7.60 18.92
C SER A 371 0.21 7.50 19.30
N THR A 372 -0.71 7.67 18.35
CA THR A 372 -2.16 7.58 18.59
C THR A 372 -2.74 6.22 18.18
N ASP A 373 -2.03 5.43 17.38
CA ASP A 373 -2.48 4.11 16.94
C ASP A 373 -2.32 3.01 18.02
N GLY A 374 -1.52 3.28 19.06
CA GLY A 374 -1.37 2.41 20.23
C GLY A 374 -0.44 1.22 19.99
N SER A 375 0.40 1.27 18.96
CA SER A 375 1.35 0.24 18.60
C SER A 375 2.77 0.81 18.38
N GLU A 376 3.77 -0.06 18.42
CA GLU A 376 5.18 0.25 18.19
C GLU A 376 5.83 -0.89 17.40
N VAL A 377 6.91 -0.64 16.68
CA VAL A 377 7.53 -1.66 15.83
C VAL A 377 8.95 -2.00 16.29
N GLU A 378 9.18 -3.30 16.53
CA GLU A 378 10.51 -3.90 16.77
C GLU A 378 10.91 -4.73 15.55
N VAL A 379 12.14 -4.55 15.07
CA VAL A 379 12.69 -5.32 13.94
C VAL A 379 13.81 -6.22 14.41
N SER A 380 13.65 -7.53 14.24
CA SER A 380 14.70 -8.53 14.46
C SER A 380 15.18 -9.09 13.12
N ALA A 381 16.46 -9.39 13.00
CA ALA A 381 17.04 -9.89 11.77
C ALA A 381 18.06 -11.00 12.02
N TRP A 382 18.10 -11.96 11.10
CA TRP A 382 19.07 -13.04 11.04
C TRP A 382 19.68 -13.11 9.64
N SER A 383 20.99 -13.12 9.55
CA SER A 383 21.70 -13.25 8.29
C SER A 383 23.07 -13.92 8.46
N ASN A 384 23.82 -14.04 7.41
CA ASN A 384 25.22 -14.46 7.42
C ASN A 384 26.12 -13.37 6.80
N GLU A 385 27.45 -13.58 6.79
CA GLU A 385 28.42 -12.61 6.25
C GLU A 385 28.14 -12.21 4.78
N ALA A 386 27.48 -13.06 4.02
CA ALA A 386 27.07 -12.77 2.65
C ALA A 386 25.73 -12.00 2.59
N GLN A 387 25.07 -11.80 3.75
CA GLN A 387 23.75 -11.19 3.92
C GLN A 387 22.60 -11.88 3.15
N CYS A 388 22.82 -13.12 2.75
CA CYS A 388 21.82 -13.95 2.06
C CYS A 388 22.05 -15.44 2.34
N PRO A 389 20.99 -16.19 2.64
CA PRO A 389 19.60 -15.72 2.80
C PRO A 389 19.45 -14.81 4.02
N ARG A 390 18.29 -14.16 4.15
CA ARG A 390 17.95 -13.27 5.25
C ARG A 390 16.57 -13.62 5.80
N VAL A 391 16.42 -13.57 7.12
CA VAL A 391 15.14 -13.68 7.82
C VAL A 391 14.96 -12.40 8.63
N GLU A 392 13.81 -11.76 8.51
CA GLU A 392 13.46 -10.53 9.24
C GLU A 392 12.07 -10.67 9.87
N LEU A 393 11.91 -10.11 11.07
CA LEU A 393 10.62 -10.01 11.75
C LEU A 393 10.36 -8.55 12.11
N PHE A 394 9.29 -8.00 11.55
CA PHE A 394 8.68 -6.74 11.97
C PHE A 394 7.58 -7.07 12.98
N LYS A 395 7.91 -7.03 14.26
CA LYS A 395 6.99 -7.28 15.35
C LYS A 395 6.27 -5.99 15.69
N VAL A 396 4.97 -5.92 15.40
CA VAL A 396 4.13 -4.78 15.75
C VAL A 396 3.57 -4.99 17.16
N VAL A 397 4.22 -4.38 18.13
CA VAL A 397 3.84 -4.47 19.55
C VAL A 397 2.53 -3.70 19.76
N GLY A 398 1.48 -4.40 20.18
CA GLY A 398 0.14 -3.82 20.31
C GLY A 398 -0.73 -3.91 19.05
N GLY A 399 -0.13 -4.19 17.88
CA GLY A 399 -0.85 -4.34 16.61
C GLY A 399 -1.77 -5.56 16.58
N GLY A 400 -2.85 -5.48 15.80
CA GLY A 400 -3.85 -6.52 15.59
C GLY A 400 -3.61 -7.36 14.33
N HIS A 401 -4.72 -7.89 13.76
CA HIS A 401 -4.73 -8.65 12.51
C HIS A 401 -4.86 -7.67 11.34
N ASP A 402 -3.78 -6.95 11.04
CA ASP A 402 -3.80 -5.78 10.17
C ASP A 402 -2.75 -5.85 9.06
N TRP A 403 -2.93 -5.00 8.04
CA TRP A 403 -1.90 -4.63 7.07
C TRP A 403 -1.32 -3.27 7.46
N PRO A 404 -0.17 -3.21 8.16
CA PRO A 404 0.40 -1.95 8.61
C PRO A 404 0.58 -0.93 7.49
N GLY A 405 0.19 0.31 7.77
CA GLY A 405 0.19 1.41 6.80
C GLY A 405 -1.10 1.58 6.00
N ALA A 406 -1.96 0.54 5.95
CA ALA A 406 -3.33 0.66 5.43
C ALA A 406 -4.33 0.74 6.59
N TRP A 407 -4.11 -0.05 7.65
CA TRP A 407 -4.92 -0.07 8.85
C TRP A 407 -4.08 -0.50 10.06
N GLY A 408 -4.52 -0.18 11.27
CA GLY A 408 -3.87 -0.54 12.53
C GLY A 408 -2.59 0.27 12.75
N ASN A 409 -1.42 -0.35 12.66
CA ASN A 409 -0.14 0.34 12.82
C ASN A 409 0.16 1.26 11.64
N MET A 410 0.51 2.52 11.96
CA MET A 410 0.84 3.56 10.97
C MET A 410 2.32 3.98 11.00
N ASP A 411 3.15 3.30 11.79
CA ASP A 411 4.61 3.57 11.85
C ASP A 411 5.35 3.03 10.64
N VAL A 412 4.83 1.96 10.04
CA VAL A 412 5.40 1.33 8.84
C VAL A 412 4.33 1.10 7.79
N ASN A 413 4.73 1.07 6.53
CA ASN A 413 3.89 0.62 5.43
C ASN A 413 4.35 -0.77 4.99
N ALA A 414 3.53 -1.79 5.21
CA ALA A 414 3.88 -3.19 4.98
C ALA A 414 4.26 -3.46 3.52
N SER A 415 3.56 -2.87 2.56
CA SER A 415 3.85 -3.03 1.13
C SER A 415 5.22 -2.47 0.75
N LEU A 416 5.55 -1.30 1.28
CA LEU A 416 6.86 -0.70 1.05
C LEU A 416 7.98 -1.49 1.75
N VAL A 417 7.73 -1.97 2.98
CA VAL A 417 8.69 -2.82 3.72
C VAL A 417 8.93 -4.12 2.96
N ALA A 418 7.87 -4.76 2.45
CA ALA A 418 7.98 -5.97 1.65
C ALA A 418 8.77 -5.72 0.36
N TRP A 419 8.46 -4.63 -0.37
CA TRP A 419 9.22 -4.30 -1.57
C TRP A 419 10.69 -3.99 -1.28
N ASP A 420 10.98 -3.18 -0.26
CA ASP A 420 12.37 -2.90 0.14
C ASP A 420 13.12 -4.19 0.51
N PHE A 421 12.45 -5.15 1.16
CA PHE A 421 13.02 -6.46 1.44
C PHE A 421 13.29 -7.27 0.15
N PHE A 422 12.39 -7.26 -0.82
CA PHE A 422 12.55 -7.94 -2.12
C PHE A 422 13.68 -7.32 -2.94
N ASP A 423 13.76 -5.99 -3.02
CA ASP A 423 14.80 -5.27 -3.76
C ASP A 423 16.22 -5.52 -3.19
N ARG A 424 16.32 -5.84 -1.90
CA ARG A 424 17.57 -6.19 -1.21
C ARG A 424 17.99 -7.66 -1.36
N THR A 425 17.27 -8.49 -2.13
CA THR A 425 17.64 -9.89 -2.29
C THR A 425 18.98 -10.07 -3.00
N CYS A 426 19.56 -11.26 -2.86
CA CYS A 426 20.97 -11.60 -3.19
C CYS A 426 21.44 -11.26 -4.59
N ASN A 427 20.55 -10.95 -5.52
CA ASN A 427 20.90 -10.56 -6.89
C ASN A 427 21.27 -9.08 -7.03
N SER A 428 20.96 -8.24 -6.05
CA SER A 428 21.15 -6.78 -6.14
C SER A 428 22.51 -6.27 -5.66
N GLY A 429 23.33 -7.08 -5.02
CA GLY A 429 24.74 -6.77 -4.72
C GLY A 429 25.00 -5.53 -3.82
N LEU A 430 24.01 -5.02 -3.11
CA LEU A 430 24.16 -3.86 -2.24
C LEU A 430 23.76 -4.20 -0.80
N PRO A 431 24.73 -4.27 0.12
CA PRO A 431 24.41 -4.34 1.55
C PRO A 431 23.80 -3.02 2.02
N LEU A 432 22.83 -3.09 2.94
CA LEU A 432 22.57 -1.97 3.85
C LEU A 432 23.78 -1.78 4.75
N SER A 433 24.88 -1.27 4.21
CA SER A 433 25.90 -0.68 5.05
C SER A 433 25.48 0.75 5.32
N VAL A 434 25.26 1.05 6.60
CA VAL A 434 25.39 2.41 7.13
C VAL A 434 26.88 2.77 6.98
N GLU A 435 27.38 2.80 5.77
CA GLU A 435 28.68 3.38 5.47
C GLU A 435 28.45 4.76 4.87
N SER A 436 28.99 5.74 5.58
CA SER A 436 29.29 7.06 5.06
C SER A 436 30.18 6.91 3.82
N VAL A 437 29.60 6.67 2.66
CA VAL A 437 30.35 6.75 1.40
C VAL A 437 30.59 8.23 1.13
N ALA A 438 31.80 8.66 1.39
CA ALA A 438 32.29 9.93 0.90
C ALA A 438 32.17 9.95 -0.64
N PRO A 439 31.56 10.99 -1.23
CA PRO A 439 31.26 11.02 -2.65
C PRO A 439 32.53 11.20 -3.48
N GLN A 440 32.79 10.28 -4.38
CA GLN A 440 33.66 10.58 -5.52
C GLN A 440 32.78 11.23 -6.61
N GLY A 441 32.89 12.57 -6.72
CA GLY A 441 32.21 13.39 -7.71
C GLY A 441 30.92 14.02 -7.16
N VAL A 442 30.96 15.34 -6.99
CA VAL A 442 29.91 16.16 -6.35
C VAL A 442 28.63 16.11 -7.18
N SER A 443 27.78 15.12 -6.92
CA SER A 443 26.37 15.19 -7.33
C SER A 443 25.60 15.88 -6.21
N THR A 444 24.98 17.02 -6.50
CA THR A 444 24.15 17.73 -5.51
C THR A 444 22.76 17.08 -5.46
N ILE A 445 22.21 16.96 -4.25
CA ILE A 445 20.83 16.50 -4.05
C ILE A 445 19.90 17.58 -4.64
N GLN A 446 19.07 17.21 -5.59
CA GLN A 446 18.08 18.06 -6.23
C GLN A 446 16.73 18.09 -5.51
N GLY A 447 16.38 17.01 -4.79
CA GLY A 447 15.17 16.90 -4.00
C GLY A 447 15.28 15.74 -3.04
N THR A 448 14.51 15.79 -1.96
CA THR A 448 14.36 14.73 -0.97
C THR A 448 12.89 14.64 -0.62
N TRP A 449 12.32 13.46 -0.77
CA TRP A 449 10.92 13.17 -0.49
C TRP A 449 10.83 12.05 0.54
N ASP A 450 9.73 12.04 1.30
CA ASP A 450 9.35 10.85 2.05
C ASP A 450 8.76 9.79 1.10
N ILE A 451 8.40 8.65 1.64
CA ILE A 451 7.85 7.53 0.89
C ILE A 451 6.46 7.80 0.27
N LEU A 452 5.80 8.89 0.71
CA LEU A 452 4.52 9.36 0.17
C LEU A 452 4.73 10.49 -0.87
N GLY A 453 5.99 10.72 -1.32
CA GLY A 453 6.31 11.75 -2.29
C GLY A 453 6.30 13.18 -1.74
N ARG A 454 6.15 13.40 -0.43
CA ARG A 454 6.14 14.74 0.17
C ARG A 454 7.56 15.26 0.33
N ASP A 455 7.78 16.52 0.00
CA ASP A 455 9.08 17.19 0.18
C ASP A 455 9.55 17.14 1.64
N CYS A 456 10.72 16.56 1.87
CA CYS A 456 11.33 16.45 3.18
C CYS A 456 12.67 17.15 3.27
N SER A 457 13.06 17.54 4.49
CA SER A 457 14.44 17.97 4.73
C SER A 457 15.38 16.79 4.51
N PRO A 458 16.51 16.96 3.80
CA PRO A 458 17.51 15.90 3.61
C PRO A 458 18.09 15.35 4.92
N ASN A 459 17.80 15.97 6.04
CA ASN A 459 18.30 15.64 7.38
C ASN A 459 17.19 15.20 8.35
N THR A 460 15.99 14.86 7.87
CA THR A 460 14.91 14.37 8.74
C THR A 460 15.32 13.00 9.32
N PRO A 461 15.46 12.86 10.65
CA PRO A 461 15.84 11.59 11.27
C PRO A 461 14.68 10.59 11.25
N GLY A 462 14.99 9.29 11.18
CA GLY A 462 14.04 8.21 11.41
C GLY A 462 13.08 7.92 10.26
N GLN A 463 13.19 8.58 9.12
CA GLN A 463 12.35 8.32 7.94
C GLN A 463 13.17 7.73 6.80
N LEU A 464 12.55 6.82 6.04
CA LEU A 464 13.05 6.43 4.72
C LEU A 464 12.83 7.61 3.78
N LEU A 465 13.91 8.11 3.21
CA LEU A 465 13.90 9.28 2.32
C LEU A 465 14.31 8.85 0.91
N ILE A 466 13.62 9.36 -0.08
CA ILE A 466 13.98 9.23 -1.50
C ILE A 466 14.75 10.49 -1.90
N GLN A 467 16.01 10.35 -2.30
CA GLN A 467 16.86 11.47 -2.72
C GLN A 467 17.19 11.35 -4.21
N ARG A 468 16.86 12.40 -4.97
CA ARG A 468 17.26 12.53 -6.37
C ARG A 468 18.50 13.40 -6.48
N PHE A 469 19.48 12.94 -7.25
CA PHE A 469 20.75 13.63 -7.47
C PHE A 469 20.79 14.31 -8.86
N SER A 470 21.67 15.30 -9.00
CA SER A 470 21.85 16.07 -10.24
C SER A 470 22.33 15.23 -11.45
N ASN A 471 22.82 14.02 -11.22
CA ASN A 471 23.19 13.05 -12.26
C ASN A 471 22.02 12.12 -12.68
N GLY A 472 20.81 12.35 -12.16
CA GLY A 472 19.64 11.55 -12.45
C GLY A 472 19.49 10.30 -11.57
N GLN A 473 20.49 9.98 -10.73
CA GLN A 473 20.38 8.87 -9.78
C GLN A 473 19.36 9.20 -8.69
N VAL A 474 18.59 8.19 -8.31
CA VAL A 474 17.68 8.21 -7.17
C VAL A 474 18.24 7.25 -6.11
N ARG A 475 18.29 7.69 -4.86
CA ARG A 475 18.74 6.85 -3.73
C ARG A 475 17.73 6.92 -2.61
N LYS A 476 17.50 5.77 -1.98
CA LYS A 476 16.79 5.67 -0.71
C LYS A 476 17.80 5.85 0.42
N VAL A 477 17.47 6.67 1.40
CA VAL A 477 18.35 6.96 2.54
C VAL A 477 17.53 6.88 3.81
N VAL A 478 17.88 5.96 4.71
CA VAL A 478 17.39 5.98 6.10
C VAL A 478 18.42 6.74 6.93
N ARG A 479 18.01 7.81 7.60
CA ARG A 479 18.88 8.49 8.56
C ARG A 479 18.47 8.10 9.96
N LEU A 480 19.36 7.39 10.64
CA LEU A 480 19.23 7.12 12.07
C LEU A 480 19.45 8.44 12.84
N SER A 481 18.65 8.67 13.88
CA SER A 481 18.92 9.77 14.84
C SER A 481 20.23 9.47 15.56
N GLU A 482 21.16 10.42 15.58
CA GLU A 482 22.29 10.42 16.50
C GLU A 482 21.84 10.56 17.95
#